data_90855f059c176cefb315e1f828b0f2d2
#
_entry.id   90855f059c176cefb315e1f828b0f2d2
#
_cell.length_a   1.000
_cell.length_b   1.000
_cell.length_c   1.000
_cell.angle_alpha   90.00
_cell.angle_beta   90.00
_cell.angle_gamma   90.00
#
_symmetry.space_group_name_H-M   'P 1'
#
loop_
_entity.id
_entity.type
_entity.pdbx_description
1 polymer ?
#
loop_
_entity_poly.entity_id
_entity_poly.type
_entity_poly.pdbx_seq_one_letter_code
_entity_poly.pdbx_strand_id
1 'polypeptide(L)'
;MTGLKNNIEFDDDIYNTIRQNIKRYRIEKGLTSAELAEKAGLSHDFIRQLQSNSKRTYNFSVETFYKISVVLDVSMDKLIEK
;
A
#
# COMPACT_ATOMS: atom_id res chain seq x y z
N MET A 1 -24.88 -13.73 11.18
CA MET A 1 -23.93 -14.16 10.98
C MET A 1 -23.02 -13.99 11.93
N THR A 2 -23.00 -14.54 12.70
CA THR A 2 -22.29 -14.36 13.80
C THR A 2 -21.02 -15.04 13.80
N GLY A 3 -20.89 -16.09 13.12
CA GLY A 3 -19.65 -16.82 13.10
C GLY A 3 -18.48 -16.03 12.58
N LEU A 4 -18.79 -15.08 11.74
CA LEU A 4 -17.73 -14.33 11.13
C LEU A 4 -16.87 -13.61 12.11
N LYS A 5 -17.47 -12.95 13.06
CA LYS A 5 -16.64 -12.13 13.89
C LYS A 5 -15.80 -12.90 14.84
N ASN A 6 -16.12 -14.14 15.08
CA ASN A 6 -15.32 -14.95 15.96
C ASN A 6 -14.14 -15.57 15.26
N ASN A 7 -14.16 -15.56 13.92
CA ASN A 7 -13.14 -16.23 13.14
C ASN A 7 -12.33 -15.31 12.28
N ILE A 8 -12.54 -14.02 12.40
CA ILE A 8 -11.78 -13.08 11.61
C ILE A 8 -10.40 -12.91 12.23
N GLU A 9 -9.41 -13.28 11.48
CA GLU A 9 -8.05 -13.06 11.87
C GLU A 9 -7.47 -12.04 10.93
N PHE A 10 -6.66 -11.14 11.47
CA PHE A 10 -6.00 -10.17 10.62
C PHE A 10 -4.86 -10.86 9.89
N ASP A 11 -4.86 -10.77 8.57
CA ASP A 11 -3.81 -11.34 7.75
C ASP A 11 -2.68 -10.32 7.66
N ASP A 12 -1.64 -10.51 8.44
CA ASP A 12 -0.50 -9.59 8.44
C ASP A 12 0.16 -9.51 7.07
N ASP A 13 0.00 -10.52 6.25
CA ASP A 13 0.55 -10.50 4.91
C ASP A 13 -0.08 -9.47 4.02
N ILE A 14 -1.24 -8.93 4.40
CA ILE A 14 -1.90 -7.95 3.56
C ILE A 14 -1.05 -6.71 3.39
N TYR A 15 -0.32 -6.30 4.43
CA TYR A 15 0.57 -5.15 4.29
C TYR A 15 1.69 -5.44 3.30
N ASN A 16 2.22 -6.66 3.33
CA ASN A 16 3.23 -7.05 2.38
C ASN A 16 2.68 -7.09 0.96
N THR A 17 1.46 -7.61 0.80
CA THR A 17 0.78 -7.63 -0.48
C THR A 17 0.59 -6.23 -1.01
N ILE A 18 0.13 -5.32 -0.17
CA ILE A 18 -0.07 -3.93 -0.57
C ILE A 18 1.25 -3.30 -0.98
N ARG A 19 2.32 -3.52 -0.21
CA ARG A 19 3.62 -2.95 -0.55
C ARG A 19 4.13 -3.45 -1.89
N GLN A 20 3.97 -4.73 -2.15
CA GLN A 20 4.40 -5.30 -3.42
C GLN A 20 3.58 -4.76 -4.57
N ASN A 21 2.29 -4.61 -4.37
CA ASN A 21 1.41 -4.08 -5.42
C ASN A 21 1.71 -2.61 -5.69
N ILE A 22 1.97 -1.83 -4.66
CA ILE A 22 2.34 -0.42 -4.85
C ILE A 22 3.61 -0.35 -5.69
N LYS A 23 4.60 -1.16 -5.37
CA LYS A 23 5.85 -1.16 -6.13
C LYS A 23 5.61 -1.56 -7.59
N ARG A 24 4.80 -2.59 -7.80
CA ARG A 24 4.51 -3.08 -9.14
C ARG A 24 3.83 -2.01 -10.00
N TYR A 25 2.76 -1.42 -9.46
CA TYR A 25 2.02 -0.40 -10.21
C TYR A 25 2.83 0.87 -10.39
N ARG A 26 3.68 1.19 -9.41
CA ARG A 26 4.58 2.34 -9.54
C ARG A 26 5.53 2.14 -10.73
N ILE A 27 6.11 0.96 -10.82
CA ILE A 27 7.03 0.65 -11.92
C ILE A 27 6.30 0.65 -13.26
N GLU A 28 5.10 0.10 -13.29
CA GLU A 28 4.29 0.10 -14.51
C GLU A 28 3.96 1.51 -14.97
N LYS A 29 3.80 2.44 -14.02
CA LYS A 29 3.55 3.83 -14.35
C LYS A 29 4.82 4.60 -14.69
N GLY A 30 5.97 3.98 -14.53
CA GLY A 30 7.24 4.63 -14.78
C GLY A 30 7.63 5.67 -13.74
N LEU A 31 7.14 5.52 -12.52
CA LEU A 31 7.42 6.47 -11.45
C LEU A 31 8.53 5.97 -10.54
N THR A 32 9.38 6.88 -10.11
CA THR A 32 10.31 6.58 -9.03
C THR A 32 9.59 6.69 -7.70
N SER A 33 10.21 6.16 -6.64
CA SER A 33 9.65 6.30 -5.30
C SER A 33 9.50 7.77 -4.90
N ALA A 34 10.46 8.59 -5.27
CA ALA A 34 10.40 10.02 -4.98
C ALA A 34 9.24 10.69 -5.71
N GLU A 35 9.02 10.31 -6.97
CA GLU A 35 7.92 10.86 -7.74
C GLU A 35 6.57 10.45 -7.18
N LEU A 36 6.44 9.19 -6.76
CA LEU A 36 5.22 8.73 -6.12
C LEU A 36 4.95 9.53 -4.85
N ALA A 37 5.96 9.70 -4.03
CA ALA A 37 5.82 10.45 -2.78
C ALA A 37 5.37 11.88 -3.07
N GLU A 38 6.02 12.54 -4.02
CA GLU A 38 5.70 13.91 -4.36
C GLU A 38 4.26 14.05 -4.85
N LYS A 39 3.87 13.17 -5.77
CA LYS A 39 2.53 13.24 -6.34
C LYS A 39 1.44 12.92 -5.32
N ALA A 40 1.74 12.05 -4.38
CA ALA A 40 0.78 11.67 -3.35
C ALA A 40 0.82 12.60 -2.14
N GLY A 41 1.75 13.56 -2.11
CA GLY A 41 1.86 14.47 -0.98
C GLY A 41 2.38 13.77 0.27
N LEU A 42 3.25 12.77 0.08
CA LEU A 42 3.80 11.99 1.18
C LEU A 42 5.30 12.20 1.25
N SER A 43 5.91 11.90 2.39
CA SER A 43 7.35 12.05 2.50
C SER A 43 8.05 10.93 1.73
N HIS A 44 9.21 11.25 1.21
CA HIS A 44 10.01 10.26 0.50
C HIS A 44 10.44 9.14 1.45
N ASP A 45 10.74 9.48 2.70
CA ASP A 45 11.10 8.47 3.68
C ASP A 45 9.98 7.48 3.93
N PHE A 46 8.73 7.97 3.95
CA PHE A 46 7.59 7.09 4.14
C PHE A 46 7.51 6.07 3.00
N ILE A 47 7.64 6.53 1.76
CA ILE A 47 7.57 5.64 0.61
C ILE A 47 8.74 4.67 0.61
N ARG A 48 9.94 5.13 0.96
CA ARG A 48 11.09 4.24 1.03
C ARG A 48 10.88 3.14 2.06
N GLN A 49 10.36 3.50 3.23
CA GLN A 49 10.09 2.54 4.27
C GLN A 49 8.99 1.57 3.85
N LEU A 50 7.98 2.09 3.18
CA LEU A 50 6.88 1.29 2.71
C LEU A 50 7.36 0.21 1.73
N GLN A 51 8.35 0.52 0.92
CA GLN A 51 8.86 -0.39 -0.08
C GLN A 51 10.04 -1.23 0.40
N SER A 52 10.54 -0.99 1.60
CA SER A 52 11.63 -1.79 2.12
C SER A 52 11.09 -3.13 2.60
N ASN A 53 11.95 -4.13 2.64
CA ASN A 53 11.57 -5.44 3.15
C ASN A 53 11.65 -5.50 4.66
N SER A 54 11.52 -4.37 5.31
CA SER A 54 11.53 -4.32 6.75
C SER A 54 10.32 -5.07 7.28
N LYS A 55 10.51 -5.87 8.28
CA LYS A 55 9.42 -6.59 8.92
C LYS A 55 8.54 -5.68 9.75
N ARG A 56 8.87 -4.40 9.82
CA ARG A 56 8.04 -3.47 10.55
C ARG A 56 6.77 -3.22 9.76
N THR A 57 5.67 -3.52 10.38
CA THR A 57 4.38 -3.27 9.80
C THR A 57 4.08 -1.82 9.98
N TYR A 58 3.98 -1.09 8.90
CA TYR A 58 3.56 0.27 9.00
C TYR A 58 2.07 0.29 8.73
N ASN A 59 1.33 0.73 9.73
CA ASN A 59 -0.08 0.99 9.52
C ASN A 59 -0.16 2.32 8.81
N PHE A 60 -0.67 2.32 7.61
CA PHE A 60 -0.92 3.57 6.94
C PHE A 60 -2.41 3.83 6.94
N SER A 61 -2.76 5.10 6.99
CA SER A 61 -4.14 5.50 7.07
C SER A 61 -4.87 5.23 5.76
N VAL A 62 -6.19 5.19 5.83
CA VAL A 62 -7.02 5.09 4.63
C VAL A 62 -6.74 6.25 3.70
N GLU A 63 -6.50 7.44 4.25
CA GLU A 63 -6.19 8.61 3.44
C GLU A 63 -4.92 8.39 2.62
N THR A 64 -3.87 7.88 3.24
CA THR A 64 -2.61 7.59 2.56
C THR A 64 -2.82 6.56 1.47
N PHE A 65 -3.53 5.50 1.81
CA PHE A 65 -3.81 4.42 0.88
C PHE A 65 -4.58 4.93 -0.33
N TYR A 66 -5.60 5.76 -0.08
CA TYR A 66 -6.38 6.36 -1.13
C TYR A 66 -5.53 7.23 -2.05
N LYS A 67 -4.69 8.08 -1.45
CA LYS A 67 -3.84 8.98 -2.23
C LYS A 67 -2.90 8.21 -3.15
N ILE A 68 -2.33 7.13 -2.65
CA ILE A 68 -1.45 6.29 -3.46
C ILE A 68 -2.24 5.67 -4.61
N SER A 69 -3.44 5.17 -4.33
CA SER A 69 -4.25 4.55 -5.37
C SER A 69 -4.59 5.53 -6.49
N VAL A 70 -4.88 6.78 -6.11
CA VAL A 70 -5.20 7.81 -7.09
C VAL A 70 -3.99 8.12 -7.97
N VAL A 71 -2.82 8.26 -7.37
CA VAL A 71 -1.60 8.55 -8.13
C VAL A 71 -1.28 7.41 -9.08
N LEU A 72 -1.46 6.18 -8.62
CA LEU A 72 -1.18 5.00 -9.44
C LEU A 72 -2.30 4.69 -10.43
N ASP A 73 -3.42 5.41 -10.32
CA ASP A 73 -4.58 5.22 -11.18
C ASP A 73 -5.09 3.78 -11.14
N VAL A 74 -5.17 3.24 -9.96
CA VAL A 74 -5.74 1.91 -9.71
C VAL A 74 -6.71 2.01 -8.55
N SER A 75 -7.66 1.11 -8.50
CA SER A 75 -8.59 1.09 -7.36
C SER A 75 -7.86 0.55 -6.13
N MET A 76 -8.36 0.89 -4.96
CA MET A 76 -7.79 0.37 -3.73
C MET A 76 -7.88 -1.16 -3.70
N ASP A 77 -8.91 -1.73 -4.32
CA ASP A 77 -9.05 -3.18 -4.41
C ASP A 77 -7.88 -3.83 -5.12
N LYS A 78 -7.36 -3.18 -6.15
CA LYS A 78 -6.22 -3.71 -6.89
C LYS A 78 -4.99 -3.78 -6.02
N LEU A 79 -4.86 -2.87 -5.08
CA LEU A 79 -3.69 -2.84 -4.23
C LEU A 79 -3.69 -3.95 -3.18
N ILE A 80 -4.87 -4.52 -2.87
CA ILE A 80 -4.94 -5.60 -1.90
C ILE A 80 -5.10 -6.98 -2.55
N GLU A 81 -5.11 -7.04 -3.86
CA GLU A 81 -5.20 -8.32 -4.58
C GLU A 81 -3.88 -9.08 -4.49
N LYS A 82 -3.99 -10.34 -4.23
CA LYS A 82 -2.80 -11.22 -4.20
C LYS A 82 -2.43 -11.75 -5.56
#